data_ddb3640c3060fc341d57068ea117e622
#
_entry.id   ddb3640c3060fc341d57068ea117e622
#
_cell.length_a   1.000
_cell.length_b   1.000
_cell.length_c   1.000
_cell.angle_alpha   90.00
_cell.angle_beta   90.00
_cell.angle_gamma   90.00
#
_symmetry.space_group_name_H-M   'P 1'
#
loop_
_entity.id
_entity.type
_entity.pdbx_description
1 polymer ?
#
loop_
_entity_poly.entity_id
_entity_poly.type
_entity_poly.pdbx_seq_one_letter_code
_entity_poly.pdbx_strand_id
1 'polypeptide(L)'
;MAEKAMVFIDGGWLYKCRTALFSKLGEENFEIDYAKLPRLLCEDVANALDEDVSLVRTLYFGTIPSARSGFNTTKQYAFYEFLERNCRYQTNIQEINVGSDESRSQSSWVDVSLATNIVYYGALPTVMDIAIVVSDNVDLFPAIRRIRYLGKRVQVVTAHGISEESLAASGVGDFDPIYLDDHAAEVKLVRERITRVCKQCGREEETTWAGPDFFCSNCRGRHRTP
;
A
#
# COMPACT_ATOMS: atom_id res chain seq x y z
N MET A 1 13.42 -24.79 -4.83
CA MET A 1 12.18 -24.30 -5.53
C MET A 1 11.84 -22.99 -4.86
N ALA A 2 11.59 -21.92 -5.60
CA ALA A 2 11.33 -20.62 -4.97
C ALA A 2 10.09 -20.67 -4.06
N GLU A 3 10.19 -20.08 -2.88
CA GLU A 3 9.08 -19.93 -1.95
C GLU A 3 8.05 -18.92 -2.49
N LYS A 4 6.79 -19.22 -2.37
CA LYS A 4 5.69 -18.43 -2.92
C LYS A 4 5.19 -17.41 -1.90
N ALA A 5 5.43 -16.13 -2.12
CA ALA A 5 4.95 -15.06 -1.26
C ALA A 5 3.68 -14.39 -1.81
N MET A 6 2.77 -14.07 -0.91
CA MET A 6 1.65 -13.17 -1.18
C MET A 6 1.70 -11.99 -0.22
N VAL A 7 1.45 -10.80 -0.74
CA VAL A 7 1.47 -9.55 0.03
C VAL A 7 0.04 -9.09 0.29
N PHE A 8 -0.29 -8.85 1.56
CA PHE A 8 -1.60 -8.39 2.03
C PHE A 8 -1.44 -7.01 2.64
N ILE A 9 -2.03 -5.99 2.01
CA ILE A 9 -1.83 -4.58 2.39
C ILE A 9 -3.10 -4.00 2.97
N ASP A 10 -3.03 -3.58 4.23
CA ASP A 10 -4.00 -2.68 4.83
C ASP A 10 -3.77 -1.26 4.30
N GLY A 11 -4.61 -0.82 3.36
CA GLY A 11 -4.48 0.48 2.73
C GLY A 11 -4.71 1.66 3.67
N GLY A 12 -5.55 1.48 4.67
CA GLY A 12 -5.81 2.50 5.69
C GLY A 12 -4.61 2.71 6.60
N TRP A 13 -4.00 1.62 7.03
CA TRP A 13 -2.76 1.66 7.81
C TRP A 13 -1.61 2.25 6.99
N LEU A 14 -1.40 1.78 5.76
CA LEU A 14 -0.33 2.25 4.88
C LEU A 14 -0.46 3.76 4.58
N TYR A 15 -1.68 4.25 4.43
CA TYR A 15 -1.93 5.68 4.26
C TYR A 15 -1.51 6.49 5.49
N LYS A 16 -1.78 6.00 6.70
CA LYS A 16 -1.34 6.63 7.96
C LYS A 16 0.19 6.55 8.10
N CYS A 17 0.77 5.39 7.78
CA CYS A 17 2.22 5.16 7.82
C CYS A 17 2.99 6.16 6.94
N ARG A 18 2.39 6.62 5.83
CA ARG A 18 2.99 7.62 4.96
C ARG A 18 3.51 8.85 5.72
N THR A 19 2.84 9.26 6.79
CA THR A 19 3.28 10.41 7.60
C THR A 19 4.60 10.13 8.33
N ALA A 20 4.82 8.92 8.82
CA ALA A 20 6.08 8.52 9.45
C ALA A 20 7.22 8.46 8.42
N LEU A 21 6.94 7.90 7.23
CA LEU A 21 7.87 7.89 6.09
C LEU A 21 8.28 9.31 5.68
N PHE A 22 7.35 10.23 5.69
CA PHE A 22 7.54 11.65 5.44
C PHE A 22 8.54 12.28 6.40
N SER A 23 8.29 12.10 7.70
CA SER A 23 9.09 12.70 8.76
C SER A 23 10.54 12.25 8.68
N LYS A 24 10.78 11.01 8.30
CA LYS A 24 12.13 10.43 8.23
C LYS A 24 12.96 11.00 7.08
N LEU A 25 12.33 11.35 5.96
CA LEU A 25 13.01 11.94 4.80
C LEU A 25 13.01 13.47 4.78
N GLY A 26 12.29 14.12 5.69
CA GLY A 26 12.18 15.60 5.74
C GLY A 26 11.52 16.19 4.48
N GLU A 27 10.65 15.44 3.80
CA GLU A 27 10.03 15.84 2.54
C GLU A 27 8.54 16.11 2.70
N GLU A 28 8.01 17.18 2.10
CA GLU A 28 6.60 17.56 2.21
C GLU A 28 5.64 16.66 1.39
N ASN A 29 6.13 16.00 0.34
CA ASN A 29 5.30 15.20 -0.58
C ASN A 29 5.90 13.82 -0.82
N PHE A 30 5.71 12.91 0.12
CA PHE A 30 6.13 11.52 -0.05
C PHE A 30 5.04 10.72 -0.78
N GLU A 31 5.38 10.12 -1.90
CA GLU A 31 4.53 9.16 -2.60
C GLU A 31 5.21 7.79 -2.59
N ILE A 32 4.44 6.75 -2.31
CA ILE A 32 4.93 5.37 -2.33
C ILE A 32 4.92 4.85 -3.76
N ASP A 33 6.00 4.19 -4.17
CA ASP A 33 6.05 3.40 -5.40
C ASP A 33 5.38 2.04 -5.17
N TYR A 34 4.09 1.98 -5.46
CA TYR A 34 3.30 0.76 -5.32
C TYR A 34 3.74 -0.36 -6.28
N ALA A 35 4.41 -0.07 -7.38
CA ALA A 35 4.93 -1.10 -8.27
C ALA A 35 6.19 -1.77 -7.68
N LYS A 36 6.98 -1.01 -6.92
CA LYS A 36 8.22 -1.47 -6.30
C LYS A 36 7.99 -2.14 -4.94
N LEU A 37 7.06 -1.60 -4.14
CA LEU A 37 6.83 -2.04 -2.76
C LEU A 37 6.74 -3.56 -2.57
N PRO A 38 5.90 -4.33 -3.28
CA PRO A 38 5.80 -5.76 -3.02
C PRO A 38 7.05 -6.54 -3.36
N ARG A 39 7.82 -6.06 -4.34
CA ARG A 39 9.09 -6.69 -4.74
C ARG A 39 10.16 -6.50 -3.68
N LEU A 40 10.30 -5.28 -3.18
CA LEU A 40 11.20 -4.96 -2.08
C LEU A 40 10.91 -5.84 -0.86
N LEU A 41 9.64 -5.99 -0.47
CA LEU A 41 9.26 -6.83 0.65
C LEU A 41 9.59 -8.32 0.41
N CYS A 42 9.46 -8.81 -0.82
CA CYS A 42 9.88 -10.17 -1.16
C CYS A 42 11.40 -10.33 -1.13
N GLU A 43 12.16 -9.31 -1.57
CA GLU A 43 13.62 -9.29 -1.51
C GLU A 43 14.14 -9.33 -0.07
N ASP A 44 13.51 -8.58 0.84
CA ASP A 44 13.86 -8.61 2.27
C ASP A 44 13.61 -10.00 2.88
N VAL A 45 12.48 -10.62 2.55
CA VAL A 45 12.18 -12.00 3.02
C VAL A 45 13.15 -13.01 2.41
N ALA A 46 13.50 -12.86 1.14
CA ALA A 46 14.47 -13.73 0.47
C ALA A 46 15.85 -13.63 1.12
N ASN A 47 16.27 -12.41 1.47
CA ASN A 47 17.53 -12.17 2.19
C ASN A 47 17.52 -12.80 3.61
N ALA A 48 16.38 -12.70 4.33
CA ALA A 48 16.24 -13.28 5.65
C ALA A 48 16.26 -14.81 5.64
N LEU A 49 15.83 -15.43 4.53
CA LEU A 49 15.78 -16.89 4.37
C LEU A 49 17.05 -17.47 3.73
N ASP A 50 17.85 -16.67 3.03
CA ASP A 50 18.88 -17.12 2.09
C ASP A 50 18.31 -18.06 1.00
N GLU A 51 17.07 -17.79 0.55
CA GLU A 51 16.33 -18.57 -0.44
C GLU A 51 15.61 -17.66 -1.43
N ASP A 52 15.33 -18.20 -2.63
CA ASP A 52 14.54 -17.48 -3.64
C ASP A 52 13.07 -17.35 -3.21
N VAL A 53 12.53 -16.14 -3.25
CA VAL A 53 11.12 -15.84 -3.00
C VAL A 53 10.47 -15.26 -4.24
N SER A 54 9.35 -15.85 -4.66
CA SER A 54 8.57 -15.40 -5.82
C SER A 54 7.26 -14.76 -5.39
N LEU A 55 7.01 -13.54 -5.85
CA LEU A 55 5.74 -12.84 -5.63
C LEU A 55 4.62 -13.48 -6.47
N VAL A 56 3.63 -14.08 -5.81
CA VAL A 56 2.46 -14.67 -6.47
C VAL A 56 1.40 -13.60 -6.72
N ARG A 57 1.07 -12.81 -5.70
CA ARG A 57 0.01 -11.81 -5.75
C ARG A 57 0.16 -10.77 -4.66
N THR A 58 -0.30 -9.54 -4.96
CA THR A 58 -0.49 -8.49 -3.97
C THR A 58 -1.98 -8.17 -3.86
N LEU A 59 -2.51 -8.18 -2.64
CA LEU A 59 -3.88 -7.80 -2.33
C LEU A 59 -3.87 -6.48 -1.55
N TYR A 60 -4.73 -5.55 -1.94
CA TYR A 60 -4.88 -4.27 -1.29
C TYR A 60 -6.30 -4.12 -0.76
N PHE A 61 -6.44 -3.81 0.52
CA PHE A 61 -7.71 -3.66 1.22
C PHE A 61 -7.91 -2.20 1.60
N GLY A 62 -9.07 -1.66 1.30
CA GLY A 62 -9.34 -0.25 1.58
C GLY A 62 -10.81 0.10 1.57
N THR A 63 -11.09 1.37 1.85
CA THR A 63 -12.44 1.93 1.82
C THR A 63 -12.51 3.13 0.90
N ILE A 64 -13.72 3.41 0.39
CA ILE A 64 -14.01 4.61 -0.38
C ILE A 64 -15.33 5.21 0.10
N PRO A 65 -15.43 6.53 0.30
CA PRO A 65 -16.70 7.17 0.60
C PRO A 65 -17.75 6.87 -0.48
N SER A 66 -18.97 6.52 -0.07
CA SER A 66 -20.06 6.31 -1.02
C SER A 66 -20.41 7.61 -1.75
N ALA A 67 -20.97 7.50 -2.96
CA ALA A 67 -21.41 8.65 -3.74
C ALA A 67 -22.43 9.53 -2.99
N ARG A 68 -23.19 8.95 -2.05
CA ARG A 68 -24.17 9.66 -1.23
C ARG A 68 -23.53 10.58 -0.18
N SER A 69 -22.25 10.40 0.12
CA SER A 69 -21.53 11.20 1.13
C SER A 69 -21.16 12.60 0.66
N GLY A 70 -21.39 12.95 -0.63
CA GLY A 70 -21.04 14.26 -1.19
C GLY A 70 -19.52 14.49 -1.38
N PHE A 71 -18.67 13.51 -1.11
CA PHE A 71 -17.23 13.61 -1.31
C PHE A 71 -16.86 13.36 -2.77
N ASN A 72 -15.87 14.10 -3.26
CA ASN A 72 -15.29 13.82 -4.57
C ASN A 72 -14.30 12.66 -4.49
N THR A 73 -14.75 11.50 -4.91
CA THR A 73 -13.98 10.23 -4.84
C THR A 73 -13.22 9.90 -6.13
N THR A 74 -13.25 10.79 -7.14
CA THR A 74 -12.62 10.54 -8.46
C THR A 74 -11.14 10.15 -8.34
N LYS A 75 -10.39 10.82 -7.45
CA LYS A 75 -8.97 10.51 -7.25
C LYS A 75 -8.74 9.15 -6.61
N GLN A 76 -9.63 8.73 -5.69
CA GLN A 76 -9.53 7.44 -5.04
C GLN A 76 -9.85 6.30 -6.01
N TYR A 77 -10.90 6.44 -6.85
CA TYR A 77 -11.18 5.47 -7.92
C TYR A 77 -10.02 5.36 -8.90
N ALA A 78 -9.47 6.49 -9.36
CA ALA A 78 -8.32 6.50 -10.25
C ALA A 78 -7.09 5.83 -9.62
N PHE A 79 -6.90 5.98 -8.30
CA PHE A 79 -5.83 5.32 -7.57
C PHE A 79 -6.02 3.80 -7.53
N TYR A 80 -7.23 3.30 -7.24
CA TYR A 80 -7.49 1.85 -7.23
C TYR A 80 -7.37 1.26 -8.64
N GLU A 81 -7.87 1.95 -9.66
CA GLU A 81 -7.66 1.55 -11.06
C GLU A 81 -6.17 1.50 -11.44
N PHE A 82 -5.36 2.45 -10.96
CA PHE A 82 -3.91 2.43 -11.13
C PHE A 82 -3.28 1.21 -10.45
N LEU A 83 -3.66 0.87 -9.21
CA LEU A 83 -3.17 -0.32 -8.53
C LEU A 83 -3.46 -1.59 -9.33
N GLU A 84 -4.65 -1.74 -9.87
CA GLU A 84 -5.06 -2.92 -10.64
C GLU A 84 -4.37 -3.00 -11.99
N ARG A 85 -4.41 -1.93 -12.78
CA ARG A 85 -3.94 -1.94 -14.16
C ARG A 85 -2.43 -1.81 -14.30
N ASN A 86 -1.82 -0.96 -13.49
CA ASN A 86 -0.40 -0.63 -13.60
C ASN A 86 0.46 -1.45 -12.65
N CYS A 87 -0.01 -1.68 -11.41
CA CYS A 87 0.75 -2.41 -10.39
C CYS A 87 0.36 -3.89 -10.28
N ARG A 88 -0.71 -4.32 -10.97
CA ARG A 88 -1.21 -5.71 -10.97
C ARG A 88 -1.68 -6.19 -9.59
N TYR A 89 -2.20 -5.29 -8.78
CA TYR A 89 -2.80 -5.63 -7.50
C TYR A 89 -4.21 -6.20 -7.70
N GLN A 90 -4.64 -7.02 -6.76
CA GLN A 90 -6.04 -7.32 -6.56
C GLN A 90 -6.58 -6.41 -5.48
N THR A 91 -7.51 -5.51 -5.82
CA THR A 91 -8.10 -4.59 -4.84
C THR A 91 -9.37 -5.16 -4.23
N ASN A 92 -9.54 -4.94 -2.92
CA ASN A 92 -10.73 -5.28 -2.15
C ASN A 92 -11.20 -3.99 -1.47
N ILE A 93 -12.12 -3.28 -2.12
CA ILE A 93 -12.53 -1.94 -1.72
C ILE A 93 -13.99 -1.93 -1.29
N GLN A 94 -14.25 -1.43 -0.07
CA GLN A 94 -15.59 -1.27 0.47
C GLN A 94 -16.05 0.19 0.36
N GLU A 95 -17.24 0.40 -0.20
CA GLU A 95 -17.90 1.70 -0.07
C GLU A 95 -18.43 1.90 1.35
N ILE A 96 -18.14 3.08 1.92
CA ILE A 96 -18.55 3.44 3.27
C ILE A 96 -19.38 4.72 3.28
N ASN A 97 -20.38 4.79 4.18
CA ASN A 97 -21.13 6.01 4.44
C ASN A 97 -20.40 6.83 5.50
N VAL A 98 -19.85 7.98 5.10
CA VAL A 98 -19.13 8.88 6.01
C VAL A 98 -20.17 9.76 6.75
N GLY A 99 -20.05 9.84 8.09
CA GLY A 99 -20.90 10.71 8.92
C GLY A 99 -22.02 10.03 9.68
N SER A 100 -22.14 8.69 9.63
CA SER A 100 -23.04 7.91 10.50
C SER A 100 -22.25 7.20 11.62
N ASP A 101 -22.91 6.84 12.73
CA ASP A 101 -22.33 5.97 13.77
C ASP A 101 -21.90 4.59 13.22
N GLU A 102 -22.31 4.27 12.00
CA GLU A 102 -21.86 3.10 11.24
C GLU A 102 -20.40 3.15 10.82
N SER A 103 -19.73 4.31 10.90
CA SER A 103 -18.31 4.44 10.50
C SER A 103 -17.36 3.51 11.27
N ARG A 104 -17.69 3.19 12.54
CA ARG A 104 -16.93 2.22 13.36
C ARG A 104 -17.15 0.77 12.91
N SER A 105 -18.37 0.40 12.51
CA SER A 105 -18.65 -0.96 12.01
C SER A 105 -18.06 -1.19 10.62
N GLN A 106 -17.83 -0.11 9.87
CA GLN A 106 -17.30 -0.15 8.51
C GLN A 106 -15.77 -0.25 8.47
N SER A 107 -15.04 0.25 9.48
CA SER A 107 -13.60 0.01 9.59
C SER A 107 -13.30 -1.47 9.83
N SER A 108 -14.15 -2.17 10.57
CA SER A 108 -14.00 -3.61 10.81
C SER A 108 -14.14 -4.47 9.55
N TRP A 109 -14.77 -3.96 8.47
CA TRP A 109 -14.89 -4.70 7.22
C TRP A 109 -13.52 -4.96 6.58
N VAL A 110 -12.64 -3.95 6.58
CA VAL A 110 -11.27 -4.09 6.03
C VAL A 110 -10.54 -5.17 6.81
N ASP A 111 -10.59 -5.13 8.14
CA ASP A 111 -9.91 -6.07 9.02
C ASP A 111 -10.44 -7.50 8.83
N VAL A 112 -11.76 -7.67 8.78
CA VAL A 112 -12.40 -8.96 8.52
C VAL A 112 -12.06 -9.48 7.13
N SER A 113 -12.12 -8.63 6.11
CA SER A 113 -11.79 -9.01 4.73
C SER A 113 -10.32 -9.40 4.60
N LEU A 114 -9.42 -8.63 5.21
CA LEU A 114 -7.99 -8.93 5.24
C LEU A 114 -7.72 -10.26 5.95
N ALA A 115 -8.24 -10.44 7.18
CA ALA A 115 -8.11 -11.68 7.95
C ALA A 115 -8.66 -12.90 7.20
N THR A 116 -9.83 -12.76 6.58
CA THR A 116 -10.48 -13.85 5.82
C THR A 116 -9.64 -14.25 4.62
N ASN A 117 -9.09 -13.28 3.86
CA ASN A 117 -8.26 -13.57 2.70
C ASN A 117 -6.92 -14.20 3.11
N ILE A 118 -6.29 -13.75 4.20
CA ILE A 118 -5.08 -14.38 4.74
C ILE A 118 -5.34 -15.86 5.02
N VAL A 119 -6.43 -16.18 5.72
CA VAL A 119 -6.79 -17.57 6.06
C VAL A 119 -7.16 -18.36 4.81
N TYR A 120 -7.92 -17.77 3.90
CA TYR A 120 -8.34 -18.44 2.67
C TYR A 120 -7.14 -18.87 1.81
N TYR A 121 -6.23 -17.95 1.50
CA TYR A 121 -5.05 -18.28 0.70
C TYR A 121 -4.06 -19.18 1.45
N GLY A 122 -3.95 -19.01 2.77
CA GLY A 122 -3.14 -19.90 3.61
C GLY A 122 -3.62 -21.34 3.65
N ALA A 123 -4.93 -21.56 3.52
CA ALA A 123 -5.53 -22.90 3.50
C ALA A 123 -5.44 -23.57 2.12
N LEU A 124 -5.19 -22.82 1.04
CA LEU A 124 -5.06 -23.40 -0.30
C LEU A 124 -3.69 -24.07 -0.46
N PRO A 125 -3.65 -25.35 -0.86
CA PRO A 125 -2.40 -26.06 -1.11
C PRO A 125 -1.59 -25.36 -2.23
N THR A 126 -0.29 -25.24 -2.06
CA THR A 126 0.67 -24.79 -3.10
C THR A 126 0.47 -23.37 -3.66
N VAL A 127 -0.45 -22.58 -3.11
CA VAL A 127 -0.72 -21.22 -3.58
C VAL A 127 0.21 -20.21 -2.92
N MET A 128 0.44 -20.36 -1.61
CA MET A 128 1.25 -19.46 -0.81
C MET A 128 2.05 -20.26 0.22
N ASP A 129 3.31 -19.95 0.39
CA ASP A 129 4.18 -20.46 1.44
C ASP A 129 4.44 -19.39 2.50
N ILE A 130 4.51 -18.12 2.08
CA ILE A 130 4.80 -16.98 2.92
C ILE A 130 3.72 -15.91 2.76
N ALA A 131 3.10 -15.49 3.87
CA ALA A 131 2.23 -14.33 3.92
C ALA A 131 3.03 -13.10 4.40
N ILE A 132 3.11 -12.06 3.59
CA ILE A 132 3.68 -10.76 3.96
C ILE A 132 2.52 -9.83 4.30
N VAL A 133 2.37 -9.47 5.57
CA VAL A 133 1.24 -8.69 6.09
C VAL A 133 1.69 -7.27 6.39
N VAL A 134 1.22 -6.32 5.59
CA VAL A 134 1.52 -4.89 5.71
C VAL A 134 0.41 -4.23 6.50
N SER A 135 0.49 -4.33 7.81
CA SER A 135 -0.44 -3.78 8.80
C SER A 135 0.14 -3.91 10.19
N ASP A 136 -0.30 -3.06 11.10
CA ASP A 136 0.05 -3.12 12.51
C ASP A 136 -1.17 -3.45 13.40
N ASN A 137 -2.27 -3.87 12.78
CA ASN A 137 -3.51 -4.18 13.49
C ASN A 137 -3.43 -5.52 14.23
N VAL A 138 -3.48 -5.46 15.57
CA VAL A 138 -3.43 -6.64 16.45
C VAL A 138 -4.64 -7.59 16.27
N ASP A 139 -5.76 -7.10 15.74
CA ASP A 139 -6.95 -7.92 15.46
C ASP A 139 -6.69 -8.98 14.37
N LEU A 140 -5.59 -8.85 13.61
CA LEU A 140 -5.16 -9.86 12.64
C LEU A 140 -4.45 -11.07 13.28
N PHE A 141 -4.07 -10.97 14.56
CA PHE A 141 -3.36 -12.04 15.28
C PHE A 141 -4.03 -13.42 15.14
N PRO A 142 -5.35 -13.59 15.31
CA PRO A 142 -5.99 -14.89 15.18
C PRO A 142 -5.85 -15.49 13.77
N ALA A 143 -5.96 -14.66 12.71
CA ALA A 143 -5.83 -15.09 11.33
C ALA A 143 -4.39 -15.53 11.02
N ILE A 144 -3.40 -14.75 11.44
CA ILE A 144 -1.99 -15.05 11.27
C ILE A 144 -1.61 -16.33 12.01
N ARG A 145 -2.02 -16.46 13.27
CA ARG A 145 -1.81 -17.67 14.06
C ARG A 145 -2.41 -18.90 13.36
N ARG A 146 -3.59 -18.72 12.73
CA ARG A 146 -4.26 -19.82 12.03
C ARG A 146 -3.45 -20.33 10.84
N ILE A 147 -2.91 -19.46 10.00
CA ILE A 147 -2.13 -19.88 8.83
C ILE A 147 -0.77 -20.47 9.22
N ARG A 148 -0.16 -20.03 10.33
CA ARG A 148 1.03 -20.67 10.87
C ARG A 148 0.75 -22.12 11.29
N TYR A 149 -0.41 -22.42 11.90
CA TYR A 149 -0.82 -23.81 12.16
C TYR A 149 -1.01 -24.64 10.89
N LEU A 150 -1.25 -24.00 9.75
CA LEU A 150 -1.31 -24.66 8.44
C LEU A 150 0.07 -24.79 7.78
N GLY A 151 1.14 -24.49 8.50
CA GLY A 151 2.53 -24.61 8.01
C GLY A 151 2.98 -23.45 7.12
N LYS A 152 2.27 -22.29 7.14
CA LYS A 152 2.69 -21.12 6.39
C LYS A 152 3.57 -20.21 7.27
N ARG A 153 4.56 -19.57 6.65
CA ARG A 153 5.41 -18.55 7.31
C ARG A 153 4.76 -17.17 7.18
N VAL A 154 5.04 -16.28 8.13
CA VAL A 154 4.47 -14.93 8.16
C VAL A 154 5.56 -13.89 8.41
N GLN A 155 5.63 -12.92 7.51
CA GLN A 155 6.37 -11.68 7.66
C GLN A 155 5.40 -10.55 8.02
N VAL A 156 5.66 -9.85 9.11
CA VAL A 156 4.94 -8.62 9.47
C VAL A 156 5.72 -7.41 8.99
N VAL A 157 5.02 -6.47 8.36
CA VAL A 157 5.58 -5.18 7.91
C VAL A 157 4.87 -4.07 8.67
N THR A 158 5.66 -3.26 9.37
CA THR A 158 5.20 -2.17 10.23
C THR A 158 6.00 -0.88 9.98
N ALA A 159 5.88 0.12 10.84
CA ALA A 159 6.72 1.31 10.87
C ALA A 159 6.91 1.78 12.32
N HIS A 160 8.04 2.42 12.61
CA HIS A 160 8.34 2.87 13.96
C HIS A 160 7.37 3.94 14.46
N GLY A 161 6.91 3.82 15.71
CA GLY A 161 6.18 4.86 16.42
C GLY A 161 4.73 5.10 15.95
N ILE A 162 4.13 4.17 15.18
CA ILE A 162 2.74 4.32 14.70
C ILE A 162 1.72 3.83 15.73
N SER A 163 2.02 2.76 16.45
CA SER A 163 1.11 2.14 17.42
C SER A 163 1.83 1.74 18.70
N GLU A 164 1.19 1.96 19.87
CA GLU A 164 1.68 1.44 21.15
C GLU A 164 1.48 -0.08 21.23
N GLU A 165 0.31 -0.57 20.77
CA GLU A 165 0.03 -1.98 20.58
C GLU A 165 0.23 -2.33 19.11
N SER A 166 1.25 -3.14 18.83
CA SER A 166 1.70 -3.45 17.48
C SER A 166 1.61 -4.94 17.22
N LEU A 167 1.11 -5.30 16.03
CA LEU A 167 1.14 -6.68 15.55
C LEU A 167 2.57 -7.21 15.53
N ALA A 168 3.53 -6.37 15.14
CA ALA A 168 4.94 -6.70 15.15
C ALA A 168 5.48 -7.01 16.56
N ALA A 169 5.07 -6.23 17.58
CA ALA A 169 5.46 -6.46 18.97
C ALA A 169 4.85 -7.74 19.57
N SER A 170 3.81 -8.30 18.96
CA SER A 170 3.18 -9.54 19.41
C SER A 170 4.02 -10.80 19.21
N GLY A 171 5.12 -10.71 18.44
CA GLY A 171 5.97 -11.86 18.10
C GLY A 171 5.25 -12.92 17.24
N VAL A 172 4.20 -12.54 16.54
CA VAL A 172 3.40 -13.46 15.72
C VAL A 172 4.05 -13.80 14.39
N GLY A 173 5.01 -13.00 13.92
CA GLY A 173 5.81 -13.26 12.73
C GLY A 173 6.77 -14.42 12.91
N ASP A 174 7.21 -15.01 11.82
CA ASP A 174 8.28 -16.03 11.80
C ASP A 174 9.65 -15.39 11.54
N PHE A 175 9.66 -14.11 11.18
CA PHE A 175 10.83 -13.28 10.91
C PHE A 175 10.79 -12.01 11.76
N ASP A 176 11.93 -11.35 11.89
CA ASP A 176 11.98 -10.01 12.44
C ASP A 176 11.11 -9.05 11.64
N PRO A 177 10.35 -8.14 12.26
CA PRO A 177 9.50 -7.22 11.55
C PRO A 177 10.28 -6.35 10.56
N ILE A 178 9.71 -6.16 9.35
CA ILE A 178 10.22 -5.16 8.41
C ILE A 178 9.64 -3.80 8.81
N TYR A 179 10.50 -2.83 9.07
CA TYR A 179 10.09 -1.45 9.35
C TYR A 179 10.14 -0.64 8.05
N LEU A 180 8.97 -0.35 7.49
CA LEU A 180 8.85 0.29 6.18
C LEU A 180 9.51 1.67 6.12
N ASP A 181 9.58 2.38 7.24
CA ASP A 181 10.27 3.67 7.33
C ASP A 181 11.81 3.56 7.27
N ASP A 182 12.39 2.39 7.54
CA ASP A 182 13.81 2.15 7.28
C ASP A 182 14.10 2.04 5.79
N HIS A 183 13.12 1.61 5.00
CA HIS A 183 13.16 1.54 3.53
C HIS A 183 12.55 2.75 2.84
N ALA A 184 12.33 3.87 3.55
CA ALA A 184 11.61 5.03 3.02
C ALA A 184 12.21 5.56 1.70
N ALA A 185 13.55 5.61 1.59
CA ALA A 185 14.23 6.05 0.36
C ALA A 185 13.99 5.09 -0.83
N GLU A 186 13.84 3.80 -0.55
CA GLU A 186 13.69 2.77 -1.56
C GLU A 186 12.25 2.65 -2.07
N VAL A 187 11.26 2.80 -1.16
CA VAL A 187 9.82 2.75 -1.51
C VAL A 187 9.30 4.08 -2.03
N LYS A 188 10.11 5.13 -2.03
CA LYS A 188 9.72 6.42 -2.56
C LYS A 188 9.54 6.38 -4.07
N LEU A 189 8.43 6.92 -4.57
CA LEU A 189 8.20 7.13 -5.98
C LEU A 189 9.10 8.25 -6.50
N VAL A 190 10.12 7.89 -7.25
CA VAL A 190 11.00 8.84 -7.95
C VAL A 190 10.42 9.11 -9.32
N ARG A 191 9.94 10.33 -9.56
CA ARG A 191 9.48 10.74 -10.88
C ARG A 191 10.62 11.41 -11.62
N GLU A 192 10.98 10.89 -12.78
CA GLU A 192 11.95 11.53 -13.66
C GLU A 192 11.45 12.93 -14.06
N ARG A 193 12.36 13.91 -13.99
CA ARG A 193 12.09 15.24 -14.55
C ARG A 193 12.40 15.23 -16.03
N ILE A 194 11.43 15.68 -16.82
CA ILE A 194 11.57 15.83 -18.27
C ILE A 194 11.39 17.28 -18.64
N THR A 195 12.14 17.76 -19.61
CA THR A 195 11.95 19.11 -20.16
C THR A 195 10.74 19.10 -21.09
N ARG A 196 9.79 20.00 -20.84
CA ARG A 196 8.57 20.14 -21.64
C ARG A 196 8.39 21.58 -22.10
N VAL A 197 7.85 21.74 -23.30
CA VAL A 197 7.50 23.03 -23.88
C VAL A 197 6.08 23.40 -23.51
N CYS A 198 5.87 24.57 -22.93
CA CYS A 198 4.54 25.06 -22.59
C CYS A 198 3.71 25.32 -23.84
N LYS A 199 2.55 24.71 -23.95
CA LYS A 199 1.62 24.90 -25.09
C LYS A 199 1.15 26.34 -25.30
N GLN A 200 1.15 27.17 -24.25
CA GLN A 200 0.64 28.53 -24.32
C GLN A 200 1.71 29.57 -24.64
N CYS A 201 2.91 29.47 -24.04
CA CYS A 201 3.93 30.50 -24.17
C CYS A 201 5.25 30.01 -24.79
N GLY A 202 5.37 28.73 -25.15
CA GLY A 202 6.57 28.15 -25.75
C GLY A 202 7.77 28.01 -24.80
N ARG A 203 7.66 28.37 -23.52
CA ARG A 203 8.76 28.25 -22.55
C ARG A 203 9.03 26.78 -22.23
N GLU A 204 10.29 26.42 -22.19
CA GLU A 204 10.77 25.16 -21.66
C GLU A 204 10.83 25.20 -20.13
N GLU A 205 10.36 24.14 -19.48
CA GLU A 205 10.42 23.97 -18.04
C GLU A 205 10.58 22.49 -17.69
N GLU A 206 11.42 22.19 -16.70
CA GLU A 206 11.54 20.85 -16.15
C GLU A 206 10.30 20.52 -15.31
N THR A 207 9.72 19.37 -15.59
CA THR A 207 8.51 18.91 -14.90
C THR A 207 8.46 17.40 -14.79
N THR A 208 7.74 16.90 -13.80
CA THR A 208 7.39 15.47 -13.69
C THR A 208 6.09 15.13 -14.42
N TRP A 209 5.46 16.13 -15.08
CA TRP A 209 4.21 15.93 -15.80
C TRP A 209 4.43 15.24 -17.14
N ALA A 210 3.94 14.00 -17.27
CA ALA A 210 4.06 13.18 -18.48
C ALA A 210 2.80 13.21 -19.40
N GLY A 211 1.75 13.96 -19.01
CA GLY A 211 0.51 14.07 -19.80
C GLY A 211 0.70 14.77 -21.14
N PRO A 212 -0.29 14.69 -22.06
CA PRO A 212 -0.17 15.21 -23.43
C PRO A 212 0.02 16.73 -23.47
N ASP A 213 -0.63 17.45 -22.57
CA ASP A 213 -0.64 18.91 -22.56
C ASP A 213 0.13 19.44 -21.34
N PHE A 214 1.17 20.24 -21.60
CA PHE A 214 1.96 20.87 -20.56
C PHE A 214 1.78 22.38 -20.60
N PHE A 215 1.52 22.98 -19.41
CA PHE A 215 1.48 24.41 -19.17
C PHE A 215 2.48 24.75 -18.05
N CYS A 216 3.38 25.66 -18.31
CA CYS A 216 4.39 26.07 -17.32
C CYS A 216 3.77 26.69 -16.07
N SER A 217 4.55 26.85 -15.01
CA SER A 217 4.13 27.43 -13.72
C SER A 217 3.37 28.75 -13.88
N ASN A 218 3.82 29.65 -14.77
CA ASN A 218 3.19 30.95 -15.04
C ASN A 218 1.87 30.87 -15.81
N CYS A 219 1.68 29.86 -16.65
CA CYS A 219 0.49 29.70 -17.48
C CYS A 219 -0.59 28.83 -16.84
N ARG A 220 -0.20 27.90 -15.96
CA ARG A 220 -1.12 26.94 -15.30
C ARG A 220 -2.20 27.63 -14.47
N GLY A 221 -1.90 28.78 -13.84
CA GLY A 221 -2.85 29.55 -13.05
C GLY A 221 -3.97 30.19 -13.87
N ARG A 222 -3.76 30.40 -15.18
CA ARG A 222 -4.74 31.00 -16.10
C ARG A 222 -5.74 29.99 -16.68
N HIS A 223 -5.48 28.70 -16.54
CA HIS A 223 -6.33 27.60 -17.01
C HIS A 223 -7.13 26.90 -15.92
N ARG A 224 -7.06 27.37 -14.67
CA ARG A 224 -8.04 27.01 -13.63
C ARG A 224 -9.27 27.88 -13.80
N THR A 225 -10.08 27.60 -14.80
CA THR A 225 -11.47 28.08 -14.86
C THR A 225 -12.34 27.17 -13.99
N PRO A 226 -13.38 27.74 -13.36
CA PRO A 226 -14.12 27.17 -12.25
C PRO A 226 -14.84 25.86 -12.57
#